data_918b5f3f0aed7e3d66d27ed5aa932efc
#
_entry.id   918b5f3f0aed7e3d66d27ed5aa932efc
#
_cell.length_a   1.000
_cell.length_b   1.000
_cell.length_c   1.000
_cell.angle_alpha   90.00
_cell.angle_beta   90.00
_cell.angle_gamma   90.00
#
_symmetry.space_group_name_H-M   'P 1'
#
loop_
_entity.id
_entity.type
_entity.pdbx_description
1 polymer ?
#
loop_
_entity_poly.entity_id
_entity_poly.type
_entity_poly.pdbx_seq_one_letter_code
_entity_poly.pdbx_strand_id
1 'polypeptide(L)'
;MASGHTIVELPIILMLSFGLFHFSVTSVAHNATLKSIGLLGGITIVFFSMLQIRSVVIREKNNTIPGNHIDRDKYSLRNKPILSGIVFSLLNPFFLVWWFTVGLKIISDSISLFGIILGSLAVFIFHVWMDYVWLGGTSFLVQKGISMLDVRFYNIFLLGLSILLVIFGLYWIVLNVY
;
A
#
# COMPACT_ATOMS: atom_id res chain seq x y z
N MET A 1 -7.95 11.55 6.99
CA MET A 1 -6.94 10.69 6.34
C MET A 1 -7.56 9.86 5.21
N ALA A 2 -8.63 9.10 5.44
CA ALA A 2 -9.31 8.31 4.39
C ALA A 2 -9.67 9.14 3.14
N SER A 3 -10.27 10.32 3.31
CA SER A 3 -10.60 11.20 2.16
C SER A 3 -9.38 11.64 1.34
N GLY A 4 -8.21 11.80 1.97
CA GLY A 4 -6.97 12.09 1.26
C GLY A 4 -6.46 10.88 0.47
N HIS A 5 -6.65 9.68 0.99
CA HIS A 5 -6.36 8.42 0.30
C HIS A 5 -7.22 8.28 -0.96
N THR A 6 -8.54 8.46 -0.84
CA THR A 6 -9.50 8.43 -1.95
C THR A 6 -9.14 9.41 -3.09
N ILE A 7 -8.65 10.62 -2.75
CA ILE A 7 -8.22 11.62 -3.74
C ILE A 7 -7.05 11.12 -4.59
N VAL A 8 -6.17 10.29 -4.01
CA VAL A 8 -5.03 9.70 -4.73
C VAL A 8 -5.46 8.51 -5.58
N GLU A 9 -6.41 7.72 -5.11
CA GLU A 9 -6.86 6.50 -5.79
C GLU A 9 -7.56 6.78 -7.11
N LEU A 10 -8.42 7.78 -7.17
CA LEU A 10 -9.17 8.09 -8.38
C LEU A 10 -8.26 8.36 -9.59
N PRO A 11 -7.24 9.26 -9.50
CA PRO A 11 -6.30 9.45 -10.60
C PRO A 11 -5.52 8.19 -10.96
N ILE A 12 -5.13 7.37 -9.99
CA ILE A 12 -4.39 6.11 -10.26
C ILE A 12 -5.28 5.13 -11.01
N ILE A 13 -6.52 4.91 -10.59
CA ILE A 13 -7.47 4.03 -11.27
C ILE A 13 -7.69 4.50 -12.70
N LEU A 14 -7.93 5.79 -12.91
CA LEU A 14 -8.12 6.35 -14.24
C LEU A 14 -6.87 6.19 -15.11
N MET A 15 -5.70 6.50 -14.58
CA MET A 15 -4.43 6.35 -15.29
C MET A 15 -4.19 4.89 -15.70
N LEU A 16 -4.42 3.94 -14.80
CA LEU A 16 -4.28 2.51 -15.09
C LEU A 16 -5.34 2.02 -16.09
N SER A 17 -6.58 2.46 -15.96
CA SER A 17 -7.67 2.09 -16.87
C SER A 17 -7.40 2.55 -18.31
N PHE A 18 -7.03 3.81 -18.48
CA PHE A 18 -6.68 4.34 -19.80
C PHE A 18 -5.37 3.77 -20.34
N GLY A 19 -4.38 3.52 -19.46
CA GLY A 19 -3.14 2.84 -19.80
C GLY A 19 -3.39 1.43 -20.32
N LEU A 20 -4.19 0.63 -19.64
CA LEU A 20 -4.58 -0.71 -20.09
C LEU A 20 -5.29 -0.69 -21.44
N PHE A 21 -6.21 0.27 -21.64
CA PHE A 21 -6.90 0.42 -22.92
C PHE A 21 -5.92 0.70 -24.07
N HIS A 22 -4.91 1.51 -23.83
CA HIS A 22 -3.90 1.83 -24.84
C HIS A 22 -2.95 0.65 -25.12
N PHE A 23 -2.57 -0.12 -24.08
CA PHE A 23 -1.68 -1.29 -24.17
C PHE A 23 -2.37 -2.56 -24.68
N SER A 24 -3.68 -2.71 -24.55
CA SER A 24 -4.43 -3.84 -25.12
C SER A 24 -4.31 -3.93 -26.65
N VAL A 25 -3.88 -2.85 -27.29
CA VAL A 25 -3.66 -2.80 -28.75
C VAL A 25 -2.29 -3.37 -29.16
N THR A 26 -1.34 -3.58 -28.23
CA THR A 26 0.02 -4.06 -28.55
C THR A 26 0.41 -5.26 -27.69
N SER A 27 0.05 -6.46 -28.14
CA SER A 27 0.19 -7.74 -27.40
C SER A 27 1.62 -8.15 -27.01
N VAL A 28 2.66 -7.65 -27.67
CA VAL A 28 4.05 -8.04 -27.39
C VAL A 28 4.67 -7.26 -26.23
N ALA A 29 4.28 -6.00 -26.06
CA ALA A 29 4.78 -5.16 -24.95
C ALA A 29 4.17 -5.55 -23.59
N HIS A 30 3.01 -6.21 -23.59
CA HIS A 30 2.25 -6.54 -22.37
C HIS A 30 3.04 -7.44 -21.40
N ASN A 31 3.63 -8.53 -21.90
CA ASN A 31 4.33 -9.50 -21.04
C ASN A 31 5.63 -8.92 -20.43
N ALA A 32 6.40 -8.15 -21.20
CA ALA A 32 7.62 -7.51 -20.72
C ALA A 32 7.30 -6.43 -19.66
N THR A 33 6.24 -5.67 -19.87
CA THR A 33 5.81 -4.63 -18.94
C THR A 33 5.31 -5.23 -17.63
N LEU A 34 4.50 -6.29 -17.67
CA LEU A 34 4.03 -6.98 -16.46
C LEU A 34 5.17 -7.59 -15.66
N LYS A 35 6.15 -8.23 -16.32
CA LYS A 35 7.36 -8.77 -15.66
C LYS A 35 8.17 -7.64 -14.99
N SER A 36 8.36 -6.52 -15.67
CA SER A 36 9.10 -5.37 -15.12
C SER A 36 8.39 -4.77 -13.90
N ILE A 37 7.07 -4.61 -13.97
CA ILE A 37 6.25 -4.11 -12.84
C ILE A 37 6.33 -5.09 -11.66
N GLY A 38 6.20 -6.40 -11.92
CA GLY A 38 6.31 -7.43 -10.90
C GLY A 38 7.69 -7.43 -10.22
N LEU A 39 8.77 -7.31 -11.00
CA LEU A 39 10.13 -7.25 -10.47
C LEU A 39 10.36 -6.02 -9.60
N LEU A 40 9.98 -4.84 -10.11
CA LEU A 40 10.08 -3.59 -9.36
C LEU A 40 9.25 -3.63 -8.08
N GLY A 41 8.04 -4.21 -8.14
CA GLY A 41 7.17 -4.42 -7.00
C GLY A 41 7.83 -5.30 -5.93
N GLY A 42 8.37 -6.45 -6.33
CA GLY A 42 9.07 -7.36 -5.43
C GLY A 42 10.28 -6.71 -4.77
N ILE A 43 11.13 -6.01 -5.53
CA ILE A 43 12.30 -5.27 -5.01
C ILE A 43 11.86 -4.22 -3.99
N THR A 44 10.81 -3.48 -4.31
CA THR A 44 10.26 -2.43 -3.44
C THR A 44 9.77 -3.01 -2.12
N ILE A 45 9.03 -4.12 -2.14
CA ILE A 45 8.56 -4.81 -0.93
C ILE A 45 9.74 -5.25 -0.06
N VAL A 46 10.76 -5.88 -0.64
CA VAL A 46 11.95 -6.32 0.10
C VAL A 46 12.68 -5.13 0.73
N PHE A 47 12.90 -4.07 -0.04
CA PHE A 47 13.59 -2.87 0.44
C PHE A 47 12.87 -2.24 1.66
N PHE A 48 11.56 -2.03 1.56
CA PHE A 48 10.80 -1.44 2.68
C PHE A 48 10.69 -2.38 3.87
N SER A 49 10.57 -3.68 3.66
CA SER A 49 10.57 -4.65 4.74
C SER A 49 11.90 -4.64 5.51
N MET A 50 13.03 -4.49 4.82
CA MET A 50 14.34 -4.33 5.46
C MET A 50 14.44 -3.02 6.28
N LEU A 51 13.92 -1.91 5.75
CA LEU A 51 13.86 -0.65 6.50
C LEU A 51 12.99 -0.79 7.76
N GLN A 52 11.88 -1.52 7.68
CA GLN A 52 11.01 -1.77 8.82
C GLN A 52 11.69 -2.65 9.87
N ILE A 53 12.38 -3.73 9.48
CA ILE A 53 13.17 -4.57 10.39
C ILE A 53 14.22 -3.72 11.11
N ARG A 54 14.98 -2.91 10.36
CA ARG A 54 15.98 -2.00 10.95
C ARG A 54 15.33 -1.04 11.95
N SER A 55 14.18 -0.48 11.63
CA SER A 55 13.44 0.41 12.54
C SER A 55 13.03 -0.27 13.84
N VAL A 56 12.53 -1.51 13.78
CA VAL A 56 12.14 -2.30 14.96
C VAL A 56 13.34 -2.61 15.83
N VAL A 57 14.44 -3.08 15.23
CA VAL A 57 15.68 -3.42 15.96
C VAL A 57 16.29 -2.19 16.68
N ILE A 58 16.29 -1.02 16.02
CA ILE A 58 16.77 0.23 16.63
C ILE A 58 15.88 0.64 17.81
N ARG A 59 14.57 0.51 17.69
CA ARG A 59 13.62 0.84 18.77
C ARG A 59 13.80 -0.07 19.98
N GLU A 60 14.00 -1.36 19.75
CA GLU A 60 14.21 -2.33 20.81
C GLU A 60 15.51 -2.04 21.57
N LYS A 61 16.59 -1.71 20.85
CA LYS A 61 17.88 -1.33 21.44
C LYS A 61 17.79 -0.05 22.30
N ASN A 62 16.93 0.89 21.91
CA ASN A 62 16.82 2.19 22.58
C ASN A 62 15.71 2.22 23.65
N ASN A 63 14.99 1.13 23.89
CA ASN A 63 13.82 1.05 24.78
C ASN A 63 12.77 2.17 24.51
N THR A 64 12.66 2.64 23.26
CA THR A 64 11.78 3.74 22.90
C THR A 64 10.37 3.23 22.59
N ILE A 65 9.41 3.72 23.38
CA ILE A 65 7.99 3.44 23.16
C ILE A 65 7.52 4.22 21.92
N PRO A 66 6.84 3.58 20.94
CA PRO A 66 6.24 4.30 19.83
C PRO A 66 5.26 5.35 20.37
N GLY A 67 5.52 6.62 20.13
CA GLY A 67 4.63 7.71 20.50
C GLY A 67 5.08 8.64 21.62
N ASN A 68 6.10 8.31 22.42
CA ASN A 68 6.53 9.16 23.55
C ASN A 68 7.46 10.32 23.17
N HIS A 69 8.05 10.32 21.98
CA HIS A 69 8.96 11.37 21.51
C HIS A 69 8.60 11.95 20.15
N ILE A 70 7.33 11.87 19.75
CA ILE A 70 6.89 12.74 18.67
C ILE A 70 6.67 14.10 19.31
N ASP A 71 7.64 15.01 19.15
CA ASP A 71 7.45 16.43 19.41
C ASP A 71 6.17 16.85 18.69
N ARG A 72 5.08 16.93 19.45
CA ARG A 72 3.71 17.12 18.93
C ARG A 72 3.56 18.45 18.20
N ASP A 73 4.49 19.37 18.43
CA ASP A 73 4.42 20.74 17.89
C ASP A 73 5.14 20.92 16.54
N LYS A 74 6.01 19.99 16.12
CA LYS A 74 6.81 20.15 14.90
C LYS A 74 6.16 19.65 13.60
N TYR A 75 5.11 18.81 13.66
CA TYR A 75 4.47 18.30 12.45
C TYR A 75 3.14 18.99 12.16
N SER A 76 3.19 20.07 11.42
CA SER A 76 2.06 20.83 10.88
C SER A 76 1.03 20.00 10.08
N LEU A 77 1.37 18.76 9.69
CA LEU A 77 0.48 17.82 8.98
C LEU A 77 -0.67 17.30 9.84
N ARG A 78 -0.55 17.33 11.17
CA ARG A 78 -1.64 16.88 12.08
C ARG A 78 -2.91 17.71 11.91
N ASN A 79 -2.78 18.99 11.60
CA ASN A 79 -3.90 19.90 11.40
C ASN A 79 -4.48 19.84 9.97
N LYS A 80 -3.90 19.00 9.08
CA LYS A 80 -4.31 18.84 7.68
C LYS A 80 -4.55 17.36 7.35
N PRO A 81 -5.63 16.74 7.86
CA PRO A 81 -5.85 15.29 7.73
C PRO A 81 -5.97 14.82 6.28
N ILE A 82 -6.47 15.66 5.38
CA ILE A 82 -6.55 15.35 3.94
C ILE A 82 -5.15 15.30 3.33
N LEU A 83 -4.33 16.34 3.57
CA LEU A 83 -2.96 16.39 3.07
C LEU A 83 -2.11 15.24 3.60
N SER A 84 -2.27 14.91 4.88
CA SER A 84 -1.64 13.72 5.47
C SER A 84 -2.05 12.44 4.72
N GLY A 85 -3.33 12.26 4.43
CA GLY A 85 -3.82 11.11 3.66
C GLY A 85 -3.18 11.02 2.28
N ILE A 86 -3.11 12.13 1.56
CA ILE A 86 -2.46 12.22 0.23
C ILE A 86 -0.98 11.85 0.32
N VAL A 87 -0.24 12.50 1.21
CA VAL A 87 1.22 12.30 1.35
C VAL A 87 1.53 10.87 1.76
N PHE A 88 0.83 10.32 2.76
CA PHE A 88 1.07 8.95 3.21
C PHE A 88 0.67 7.91 2.16
N SER A 89 -0.34 8.16 1.33
CA SER A 89 -0.71 7.26 0.25
C SER A 89 0.33 7.28 -0.87
N LEU A 90 0.72 8.46 -1.33
CA LEU A 90 1.71 8.59 -2.41
C LEU A 90 3.11 8.11 -2.01
N LEU A 91 3.49 8.29 -0.75
CA LEU A 91 4.78 7.82 -0.22
C LEU A 91 4.73 6.37 0.29
N ASN A 92 3.55 5.75 0.29
CA ASN A 92 3.43 4.35 0.65
C ASN A 92 3.71 3.45 -0.56
N PRO A 93 4.89 2.80 -0.60
CA PRO A 93 5.24 1.97 -1.74
C PRO A 93 4.35 0.73 -1.85
N PHE A 94 3.85 0.19 -0.72
CA PHE A 94 2.93 -0.95 -0.74
C PHE A 94 1.61 -0.59 -1.42
N PHE A 95 1.12 0.63 -1.23
CA PHE A 95 -0.05 1.15 -1.91
C PHE A 95 0.18 1.19 -3.44
N LEU A 96 1.31 1.73 -3.87
CA LEU A 96 1.64 1.79 -5.29
C LEU A 96 1.83 0.39 -5.89
N VAL A 97 2.61 -0.48 -5.22
CA VAL A 97 2.81 -1.87 -5.67
C VAL A 97 1.49 -2.60 -5.77
N TRP A 98 0.59 -2.45 -4.80
CA TRP A 98 -0.73 -3.07 -4.83
C TRP A 98 -1.54 -2.63 -6.06
N TRP A 99 -1.57 -1.33 -6.35
CA TRP A 99 -2.28 -0.80 -7.53
C TRP A 99 -1.66 -1.28 -8.85
N PHE A 100 -0.33 -1.34 -8.94
CA PHE A 100 0.36 -1.81 -10.14
C PHE A 100 0.37 -3.34 -10.31
N THR A 101 -0.07 -4.09 -9.34
CA THR A 101 -0.17 -5.57 -9.40
C THR A 101 -1.62 -6.03 -9.31
N VAL A 102 -2.14 -6.15 -8.10
CA VAL A 102 -3.50 -6.64 -7.84
C VAL A 102 -4.55 -5.68 -8.39
N GLY A 103 -4.38 -4.37 -8.16
CA GLY A 103 -5.29 -3.34 -8.65
C GLY A 103 -5.38 -3.33 -10.18
N LEU A 104 -4.24 -3.46 -10.87
CA LEU A 104 -4.20 -3.55 -12.33
C LEU A 104 -5.00 -4.76 -12.85
N LYS A 105 -4.88 -5.92 -12.19
CA LYS A 105 -5.63 -7.13 -12.54
C LYS A 105 -7.14 -6.92 -12.34
N ILE A 106 -7.54 -6.37 -11.20
CA ILE A 106 -8.95 -6.08 -10.88
C ILE A 106 -9.54 -5.10 -11.90
N ILE A 107 -8.81 -4.03 -12.23
CA ILE A 107 -9.21 -3.06 -13.26
C ILE A 107 -9.38 -3.74 -14.61
N SER A 108 -8.40 -4.56 -15.03
CA SER A 108 -8.44 -5.28 -16.29
C SER A 108 -9.66 -6.19 -16.40
N ASP A 109 -9.93 -6.98 -15.36
CA ASP A 109 -11.08 -7.89 -15.32
C ASP A 109 -12.41 -7.09 -15.32
N SER A 110 -12.48 -6.01 -14.56
CA SER A 110 -13.67 -5.15 -14.50
C SER A 110 -13.96 -4.45 -15.83
N ILE A 111 -12.91 -3.97 -16.52
CA ILE A 111 -13.03 -3.37 -17.86
C ILE A 111 -13.51 -4.41 -18.87
N SER A 112 -13.02 -5.63 -18.80
CA SER A 112 -13.44 -6.70 -19.70
C SER A 112 -14.93 -7.08 -19.56
N LEU A 113 -15.49 -6.94 -18.35
CA LEU A 113 -16.88 -7.26 -18.04
C LEU A 113 -17.84 -6.10 -18.31
N PHE A 114 -17.46 -4.88 -17.95
CA PHE A 114 -18.36 -3.72 -17.91
C PHE A 114 -17.95 -2.57 -18.85
N GLY A 115 -16.84 -2.71 -19.56
CA GLY A 115 -16.24 -1.63 -20.35
C GLY A 115 -15.46 -0.62 -19.49
N ILE A 116 -14.71 0.27 -20.15
CA ILE A 116 -13.75 1.14 -19.48
C ILE A 116 -14.38 2.07 -18.43
N ILE A 117 -15.51 2.70 -18.75
CA ILE A 117 -16.12 3.69 -17.86
C ILE A 117 -16.78 3.02 -16.65
N LEU A 118 -17.67 2.05 -16.89
CA LEU A 118 -18.37 1.37 -15.81
C LEU A 118 -17.45 0.48 -14.98
N GLY A 119 -16.48 -0.17 -15.62
CA GLY A 119 -15.48 -1.00 -14.94
C GLY A 119 -14.62 -0.17 -14.00
N SER A 120 -14.08 0.95 -14.45
CA SER A 120 -13.25 1.83 -13.61
C SER A 120 -14.05 2.44 -12.46
N LEU A 121 -15.31 2.85 -12.73
CA LEU A 121 -16.19 3.40 -11.71
C LEU A 121 -16.57 2.35 -10.65
N ALA A 122 -16.85 1.12 -11.07
CA ALA A 122 -17.13 0.01 -10.17
C ALA A 122 -15.93 -0.27 -9.25
N VAL A 123 -14.73 -0.41 -9.80
CA VAL A 123 -13.50 -0.60 -9.01
C VAL A 123 -13.33 0.53 -8.00
N PHE A 124 -13.48 1.79 -8.44
CA PHE A 124 -13.34 2.94 -7.55
C PHE A 124 -14.35 2.89 -6.38
N ILE A 125 -15.63 2.71 -6.67
CA ILE A 125 -16.68 2.72 -5.64
C ILE A 125 -16.46 1.59 -4.63
N PHE A 126 -16.25 0.35 -5.11
CA PHE A 126 -16.09 -0.81 -4.23
C PHE A 126 -14.80 -0.73 -3.41
N HIS A 127 -13.70 -0.26 -4.01
CA HIS A 127 -12.42 -0.15 -3.32
C HIS A 127 -12.45 0.94 -2.25
N VAL A 128 -12.91 2.13 -2.59
CA VAL A 128 -13.04 3.25 -1.64
C VAL A 128 -13.90 2.87 -0.44
N TRP A 129 -15.03 2.20 -0.67
CA TRP A 129 -15.89 1.75 0.43
C TRP A 129 -15.16 0.79 1.37
N MET A 130 -14.42 -0.16 0.80
CA MET A 130 -13.64 -1.13 1.56
C MET A 130 -12.54 -0.45 2.37
N ASP A 131 -11.87 0.57 1.83
CA ASP A 131 -10.85 1.35 2.53
C ASP A 131 -11.40 2.14 3.71
N TYR A 132 -12.58 2.76 3.56
CA TYR A 132 -13.20 3.45 4.68
C TYR A 132 -13.53 2.49 5.83
N VAL A 133 -14.05 1.30 5.53
CA VAL A 133 -14.31 0.26 6.53
C VAL A 133 -13.00 -0.21 7.17
N TRP A 134 -11.98 -0.48 6.37
CA TRP A 134 -10.68 -0.95 6.85
C TRP A 134 -9.96 0.10 7.68
N LEU A 135 -9.81 1.32 7.19
CA LEU A 135 -9.14 2.41 7.90
C LEU A 135 -9.90 2.82 9.18
N GLY A 136 -11.23 2.83 9.13
CA GLY A 136 -12.06 3.08 10.31
C GLY A 136 -11.93 1.97 11.34
N GLY A 137 -12.04 0.72 10.90
CA GLY A 137 -11.93 -0.47 11.75
C GLY A 137 -10.54 -0.58 12.39
N THR A 138 -9.48 -0.44 11.60
CA THR A 138 -8.09 -0.48 12.11
C THR A 138 -7.80 0.67 13.06
N SER A 139 -8.28 1.89 12.77
CA SER A 139 -8.14 3.03 13.68
C SER A 139 -8.82 2.78 15.04
N PHE A 140 -10.02 2.22 15.03
CA PHE A 140 -10.73 1.85 16.25
C PHE A 140 -10.01 0.75 17.03
N LEU A 141 -9.54 -0.31 16.35
CA LEU A 141 -8.80 -1.40 16.98
C LEU A 141 -7.47 -0.93 17.55
N VAL A 142 -6.75 -0.06 16.83
CA VAL A 142 -5.48 0.51 17.29
C VAL A 142 -5.69 1.41 18.51
N GLN A 143 -6.74 2.24 18.54
CA GLN A 143 -7.05 3.05 19.72
C GLN A 143 -7.33 2.21 20.95
N LYS A 144 -8.03 1.09 20.80
CA LYS A 144 -8.28 0.14 21.90
C LYS A 144 -7.07 -0.74 22.23
N GLY A 145 -6.36 -1.20 21.19
CA GLY A 145 -5.29 -2.19 21.33
C GLY A 145 -3.98 -1.61 21.87
N ILE A 146 -3.59 -0.39 21.51
CA ILE A 146 -2.34 0.23 21.98
C ILE A 146 -2.33 0.43 23.49
N SER A 147 -3.51 0.63 24.10
CA SER A 147 -3.61 0.74 25.57
C SER A 147 -3.42 -0.60 26.31
N MET A 148 -3.46 -1.73 25.58
CA MET A 148 -3.43 -3.09 26.15
C MET A 148 -2.22 -3.93 25.70
N LEU A 149 -1.50 -3.50 24.66
CA LEU A 149 -0.38 -4.26 24.12
C LEU A 149 0.94 -3.84 24.74
N ASP A 150 1.68 -4.82 25.28
CA ASP A 150 3.08 -4.62 25.68
C ASP A 150 3.92 -4.25 24.44
N VAL A 151 4.84 -3.30 24.60
CA VAL A 151 5.75 -2.80 23.56
C VAL A 151 6.51 -3.95 22.89
N ARG A 152 6.88 -4.96 23.66
CA ARG A 152 7.56 -6.16 23.17
C ARG A 152 6.69 -6.94 22.19
N PHE A 153 5.42 -7.16 22.54
CA PHE A 153 4.50 -7.89 21.66
C PHE A 153 4.30 -7.15 20.33
N TYR A 154 4.14 -5.81 20.38
CA TYR A 154 4.04 -4.98 19.19
C TYR A 154 5.28 -5.08 18.30
N ASN A 155 6.48 -5.01 18.88
CA ASN A 155 7.75 -5.14 18.12
C ASN A 155 7.91 -6.53 17.51
N ILE A 156 7.58 -7.60 18.23
CA ILE A 156 7.62 -8.98 17.72
C ILE A 156 6.64 -9.15 16.57
N PHE A 157 5.42 -8.62 16.70
CA PHE A 157 4.42 -8.66 15.63
C PHE A 157 4.90 -7.94 14.37
N LEU A 158 5.43 -6.72 14.49
CA LEU A 158 6.00 -5.98 13.38
C LEU A 158 7.18 -6.70 12.73
N LEU A 159 8.04 -7.32 13.52
CA LEU A 159 9.19 -8.09 13.02
C LEU A 159 8.70 -9.30 12.22
N GLY A 160 7.75 -10.07 12.77
CA GLY A 160 7.15 -11.22 12.08
C GLY A 160 6.51 -10.84 10.75
N LEU A 161 5.72 -9.74 10.74
CA LEU A 161 5.12 -9.20 9.52
C LEU A 161 6.18 -8.79 8.49
N SER A 162 7.25 -8.13 8.94
CA SER A 162 8.34 -7.69 8.05
C SER A 162 9.08 -8.87 7.42
N ILE A 163 9.35 -9.93 8.20
CA ILE A 163 9.98 -11.16 7.69
C ILE A 163 9.07 -11.83 6.63
N LEU A 164 7.78 -11.91 6.91
CA LEU A 164 6.79 -12.46 5.96
C LEU A 164 6.78 -11.67 4.66
N LEU A 165 6.85 -10.34 4.73
CA LEU A 165 6.92 -9.47 3.56
C LEU A 165 8.23 -9.64 2.78
N VAL A 166 9.37 -9.86 3.45
CA VAL A 166 10.63 -10.19 2.77
C VAL A 166 10.49 -11.49 1.98
N ILE A 167 9.95 -12.54 2.60
CA ILE A 167 9.73 -13.84 1.94
C ILE A 167 8.81 -13.67 0.74
N PHE A 168 7.71 -12.95 0.90
CA PHE A 168 6.77 -12.69 -0.18
C PHE A 168 7.40 -11.88 -1.31
N GLY A 169 8.16 -10.84 -1.01
CA GLY A 169 8.84 -10.02 -2.01
C GLY A 169 9.90 -10.82 -2.78
N LEU A 170 10.68 -11.66 -2.12
CA LEU A 170 11.63 -12.57 -2.76
C LEU A 170 10.93 -13.59 -3.65
N TYR A 171 9.86 -14.21 -3.17
CA TYR A 171 9.05 -15.13 -3.97
C TYR A 171 8.52 -14.45 -5.23
N TRP A 172 8.03 -13.20 -5.12
CA TRP A 172 7.54 -12.43 -6.25
C TRP A 172 8.63 -12.07 -7.26
N ILE A 173 9.84 -11.74 -6.79
CA ILE A 173 11.02 -11.52 -7.64
C ILE A 173 11.35 -12.78 -8.44
N VAL A 174 11.44 -13.93 -7.77
CA VAL A 174 11.75 -15.22 -8.42
C VAL A 174 10.74 -15.54 -9.51
N LEU A 175 9.44 -15.41 -9.23
CA LEU A 175 8.38 -15.67 -10.22
C LEU A 175 8.44 -14.77 -11.48
N ASN A 176 9.02 -13.58 -11.36
CA ASN A 176 9.09 -12.64 -12.49
C ASN A 176 10.43 -12.66 -13.21
N VAL A 177 11.45 -13.32 -12.62
CA VAL A 177 12.76 -13.53 -13.28
C VAL A 177 12.72 -14.78 -14.15
N TYR A 178 12.11 -15.85 -13.66
CA TYR A 178 11.98 -17.13 -14.37
C TYR A 178 10.60 -17.26 -15.01
#